data_a02501d8067932c78e487b13e455720f
#
_entry.id   a02501d8067932c78e487b13e455720f
#
_cell.length_a   1.000
_cell.length_b   1.000
_cell.length_c   1.000
_cell.angle_alpha   90.00
_cell.angle_beta   90.00
_cell.angle_gamma   90.00
#
_symmetry.space_group_name_H-M   'P 1'
#
loop_
_entity.id
_entity.type
_entity.pdbx_description
1 polymer ?
#
loop_
_entity_poly.entity_id
_entity_poly.type
_entity_poly.pdbx_seq_one_letter_code
_entity_poly.pdbx_strand_id
1 'polypeptide(L)'
;MKKYSLILIFISIVIGVSFLPNVYGQDDISKAITKKNANPIVYHLTSNDPWRASIVISDATNLKNLGYNVTLLLSIEGVQVGVKNPHHHLNLDNVVANVTNFIKDGGKVVVCGVCLEVAGFEPNDIIEGAIIGTAEITPKLFTNATVVTY
;
A
#
# COMPACT_ATOMS: atom_id res chain seq x y z
N MET A 1 25.08 25.06 76.93
CA MET A 1 24.47 25.81 75.83
C MET A 1 24.56 24.95 74.59
N LYS A 2 23.51 24.22 74.26
CA LYS A 2 23.46 23.31 73.09
C LYS A 2 22.74 24.02 71.93
N LYS A 3 23.47 24.23 70.82
CA LYS A 3 22.92 24.75 69.55
C LYS A 3 22.29 23.61 68.80
N TYR A 4 20.95 23.63 68.65
CA TYR A 4 20.26 22.72 67.72
C TYR A 4 20.24 23.35 66.35
N SER A 5 20.94 22.70 65.40
CA SER A 5 20.92 23.05 64.00
C SER A 5 19.68 22.41 63.36
N LEU A 6 18.71 23.23 62.92
CA LEU A 6 17.54 22.80 62.21
C LEU A 6 17.95 22.51 60.73
N ILE A 7 18.05 21.25 60.37
CA ILE A 7 18.19 20.84 58.99
C ILE A 7 16.75 20.75 58.39
N LEU A 8 16.41 21.77 57.60
CA LEU A 8 15.22 21.75 56.75
C LEU A 8 15.44 20.84 55.54
N ILE A 9 14.89 19.64 55.57
CA ILE A 9 14.87 18.75 54.45
C ILE A 9 13.70 19.20 53.54
N PHE A 10 14.04 19.89 52.44
CA PHE A 10 13.06 20.12 51.36
C PHE A 10 12.85 18.81 50.59
N ILE A 11 11.76 18.13 50.86
CA ILE A 11 11.30 17.03 50.04
C ILE A 11 10.60 17.67 48.82
N SER A 12 11.33 17.77 47.73
CA SER A 12 10.77 18.13 46.43
C SER A 12 10.00 16.91 45.88
N ILE A 13 8.68 16.91 46.08
CA ILE A 13 7.81 15.96 45.39
C ILE A 13 7.70 16.41 43.92
N VAL A 14 8.56 15.83 43.06
CA VAL A 14 8.41 15.94 41.62
C VAL A 14 7.22 15.05 41.23
N ILE A 15 6.03 15.64 41.13
CA ILE A 15 4.89 15.00 40.49
C ILE A 15 5.19 15.00 38.99
N GLY A 16 5.84 13.92 38.52
CA GLY A 16 6.00 13.64 37.12
C GLY A 16 4.63 13.32 36.50
N VAL A 17 3.95 14.35 36.01
CA VAL A 17 2.78 14.12 35.13
C VAL A 17 3.35 13.59 33.81
N SER A 18 3.38 12.26 33.70
CA SER A 18 3.63 11.59 32.43
C SER A 18 2.46 11.88 31.50
N PHE A 19 2.57 12.93 30.69
CA PHE A 19 1.73 13.11 29.52
C PHE A 19 2.11 12.01 28.52
N LEU A 20 1.53 10.83 28.69
CA LEU A 20 1.46 9.85 27.61
C LEU A 20 0.44 10.41 26.61
N PRO A 21 0.82 10.69 25.36
CA PRO A 21 -0.19 10.95 24.37
C PRO A 21 -1.02 9.66 24.25
N ASN A 22 -2.25 9.71 24.77
CA ASN A 22 -3.23 8.67 24.48
C ASN A 22 -3.47 8.70 22.97
N VAL A 23 -2.81 7.80 22.24
CA VAL A 23 -3.15 7.48 20.86
C VAL A 23 -4.47 6.70 20.91
N TYR A 24 -5.55 7.43 21.20
CA TYR A 24 -6.89 6.87 21.14
C TYR A 24 -7.20 6.55 19.67
N GLY A 25 -7.47 5.31 19.36
CA GLY A 25 -8.04 4.89 18.10
C GLY A 25 -7.27 3.86 17.29
N GLN A 26 -5.97 3.66 17.53
CA GLN A 26 -5.19 2.71 16.71
C GLN A 26 -5.45 1.25 17.13
N ASP A 27 -5.63 0.99 18.41
CA ASP A 27 -5.87 -0.37 18.91
C ASP A 27 -7.30 -0.85 18.65
N ASP A 28 -8.28 0.05 18.65
CA ASP A 28 -9.68 -0.30 18.40
C ASP A 28 -9.95 -0.58 16.93
N ILE A 29 -9.28 0.13 16.02
CA ILE A 29 -9.37 -0.13 14.57
C ILE A 29 -8.70 -1.47 14.24
N SER A 30 -7.54 -1.77 14.83
CA SER A 30 -6.84 -3.03 14.58
C SER A 30 -7.61 -4.25 15.08
N LYS A 31 -8.38 -4.13 16.16
CA LYS A 31 -9.27 -5.19 16.68
C LYS A 31 -10.53 -5.39 15.84
N ALA A 32 -11.05 -4.30 15.25
CA ALA A 32 -12.22 -4.37 14.37
C ALA A 32 -11.95 -5.06 13.04
N ILE A 33 -10.69 -5.08 12.59
CA ILE A 33 -10.28 -5.74 11.35
C ILE A 33 -9.91 -7.19 11.65
N THR A 34 -10.91 -8.04 11.85
CA THR A 34 -10.68 -9.48 11.96
C THR A 34 -10.35 -10.06 10.58
N LYS A 35 -9.09 -10.38 10.38
CA LYS A 35 -8.42 -10.86 9.18
C LYS A 35 -9.01 -12.14 8.56
N LYS A 36 -9.81 -12.90 9.27
CA LYS A 36 -10.07 -14.32 8.94
C LYS A 36 -11.02 -14.55 7.76
N ASN A 37 -11.79 -13.52 7.31
CA ASN A 37 -12.74 -13.64 6.19
C ASN A 37 -12.86 -12.34 5.38
N ALA A 38 -11.79 -11.57 5.27
CA ALA A 38 -11.81 -10.36 4.45
C ALA A 38 -11.92 -10.74 2.96
N ASN A 39 -12.83 -10.09 2.26
CA ASN A 39 -12.92 -10.18 0.81
C ASN A 39 -11.57 -9.81 0.17
N PRO A 40 -11.22 -10.38 -0.98
CA PRO A 40 -10.08 -9.90 -1.76
C PRO A 40 -10.15 -8.39 -2.00
N ILE A 41 -9.01 -7.73 -1.98
CA ILE A 41 -8.91 -6.30 -2.23
C ILE A 41 -8.27 -6.10 -3.60
N VAL A 42 -8.94 -5.34 -4.46
CA VAL A 42 -8.43 -4.95 -5.77
C VAL A 42 -8.14 -3.46 -5.75
N TYR A 43 -6.88 -3.11 -5.84
CA TYR A 43 -6.46 -1.75 -6.13
C TYR A 43 -6.45 -1.55 -7.64
N HIS A 44 -7.39 -0.78 -8.15
CA HIS A 44 -7.55 -0.47 -9.56
C HIS A 44 -6.89 0.88 -9.85
N LEU A 45 -5.69 0.84 -10.41
CA LEU A 45 -4.93 2.01 -10.83
C LEU A 45 -5.22 2.31 -12.29
N THR A 46 -5.82 3.46 -12.55
CA THR A 46 -6.16 3.94 -13.89
C THR A 46 -5.25 5.05 -14.38
N SER A 47 -4.42 5.61 -13.51
CA SER A 47 -3.55 6.77 -13.75
C SER A 47 -2.08 6.37 -13.85
N ASN A 48 -1.33 7.08 -14.68
CA ASN A 48 0.13 7.02 -14.73
C ASN A 48 0.81 8.15 -13.95
N ASP A 49 0.06 8.92 -13.17
CA ASP A 49 0.62 9.91 -12.27
C ASP A 49 1.53 9.26 -11.24
N PRO A 50 2.83 9.64 -11.15
CA PRO A 50 3.80 8.95 -10.30
C PRO A 50 3.42 8.98 -8.81
N TRP A 51 2.80 10.05 -8.35
CA TRP A 51 2.40 10.17 -6.96
C TRP A 51 1.24 9.22 -6.63
N ARG A 52 0.18 9.23 -7.44
CA ARG A 52 -0.97 8.32 -7.29
C ARG A 52 -0.51 6.86 -7.33
N ALA A 53 0.28 6.51 -8.33
CA ALA A 53 0.80 5.16 -8.47
C ALA A 53 1.65 4.73 -7.27
N SER A 54 2.52 5.61 -6.76
CA SER A 54 3.33 5.33 -5.57
C SER A 54 2.49 5.07 -4.33
N ILE A 55 1.44 5.86 -4.09
CA ILE A 55 0.54 5.67 -2.95
C ILE A 55 -0.21 4.34 -3.06
N VAL A 56 -0.80 4.05 -4.23
CA VAL A 56 -1.53 2.80 -4.47
C VAL A 56 -0.66 1.56 -4.23
N ILE A 57 0.57 1.57 -4.76
CA ILE A 57 1.49 0.44 -4.61
C ILE A 57 1.93 0.29 -3.15
N SER A 58 2.16 1.40 -2.45
CA SER A 58 2.48 1.39 -1.02
C SER A 58 1.35 0.80 -0.19
N ASP A 59 0.10 1.23 -0.41
CA ASP A 59 -1.07 0.74 0.30
C ASP A 59 -1.30 -0.75 0.02
N ALA A 60 -1.21 -1.16 -1.25
CA ALA A 60 -1.32 -2.56 -1.65
C ALA A 60 -0.25 -3.42 -0.97
N THR A 61 0.99 -2.94 -0.91
CA THR A 61 2.10 -3.62 -0.24
C THR A 61 1.86 -3.75 1.25
N ASN A 62 1.42 -2.69 1.91
CA ASN A 62 1.13 -2.68 3.34
C ASN A 62 0.02 -3.69 3.69
N LEU A 63 -1.09 -3.68 2.94
CA LEU A 63 -2.19 -4.62 3.17
C LEU A 63 -1.77 -6.07 2.89
N LYS A 64 -1.00 -6.30 1.81
CA LYS A 64 -0.43 -7.62 1.53
C LYS A 64 0.44 -8.12 2.69
N ASN A 65 1.31 -7.26 3.24
CA ASN A 65 2.19 -7.60 4.36
C ASN A 65 1.40 -7.88 5.66
N LEU A 66 0.25 -7.25 5.81
CA LEU A 66 -0.72 -7.60 6.85
C LEU A 66 -1.48 -8.91 6.56
N GLY A 67 -1.26 -9.52 5.37
CA GLY A 67 -1.78 -10.82 4.94
C GLY A 67 -3.17 -10.78 4.31
N TYR A 68 -3.59 -9.65 3.80
CA TYR A 68 -4.76 -9.57 2.94
C TYR A 68 -4.45 -10.14 1.54
N ASN A 69 -5.47 -10.67 0.87
CA ASN A 69 -5.37 -11.06 -0.53
C ASN A 69 -5.54 -9.82 -1.40
N VAL A 70 -4.42 -9.26 -1.85
CA VAL A 70 -4.39 -8.00 -2.61
C VAL A 70 -3.98 -8.25 -4.05
N THR A 71 -4.69 -7.62 -4.99
CA THR A 71 -4.34 -7.59 -6.42
C THR A 71 -4.26 -6.14 -6.89
N LEU A 72 -3.20 -5.78 -7.59
CA LEU A 72 -3.12 -4.55 -8.38
C LEU A 72 -3.70 -4.83 -9.76
N LEU A 73 -4.73 -4.08 -10.15
CA LEU A 73 -5.24 -4.05 -11.52
C LEU A 73 -4.80 -2.73 -12.16
N LEU A 74 -4.02 -2.82 -13.21
CA LEU A 74 -3.48 -1.69 -13.96
C LEU A 74 -4.24 -1.54 -15.28
N SER A 75 -4.90 -0.42 -15.49
CA SER A 75 -5.69 -0.17 -16.70
C SER A 75 -5.62 1.30 -17.14
N ILE A 76 -6.09 1.59 -18.33
CA ILE A 76 -6.02 2.92 -18.94
C ILE A 76 -4.54 3.37 -18.95
N GLU A 77 -4.20 4.57 -18.47
CA GLU A 77 -2.82 5.03 -18.38
C GLU A 77 -2.01 4.27 -17.33
N GLY A 78 -2.66 3.66 -16.33
CA GLY A 78 -2.01 2.87 -15.29
C GLY A 78 -1.25 1.65 -15.79
N VAL A 79 -1.47 1.18 -17.04
CA VAL A 79 -0.68 0.11 -17.65
C VAL A 79 0.81 0.46 -17.75
N GLN A 80 1.14 1.75 -17.84
CA GLN A 80 2.52 2.25 -17.90
C GLN A 80 3.37 1.79 -16.71
N VAL A 81 2.78 1.59 -15.54
CA VAL A 81 3.54 1.11 -14.37
C VAL A 81 3.65 -0.40 -14.32
N GLY A 82 2.99 -1.11 -15.24
CA GLY A 82 3.02 -2.57 -15.38
C GLY A 82 3.95 -3.08 -16.47
N VAL A 83 4.68 -2.20 -17.18
CA VAL A 83 5.59 -2.55 -18.25
C VAL A 83 7.05 -2.34 -17.86
N LYS A 84 7.97 -3.08 -18.49
CA LYS A 84 9.42 -3.02 -18.22
C LYS A 84 10.02 -1.66 -18.57
N ASN A 85 9.55 -1.07 -19.68
CA ASN A 85 10.04 0.18 -20.21
C ASN A 85 8.87 1.12 -20.48
N PRO A 86 8.37 1.85 -19.47
CA PRO A 86 7.31 2.83 -19.66
C PRO A 86 7.79 3.97 -20.56
N HIS A 87 6.87 4.76 -21.07
CA HIS A 87 7.23 5.94 -21.84
C HIS A 87 8.13 6.86 -21.03
N HIS A 88 9.32 7.12 -21.50
CA HIS A 88 10.40 7.79 -20.76
C HIS A 88 10.01 9.16 -20.18
N HIS A 89 9.16 9.93 -20.89
CA HIS A 89 8.72 11.25 -20.43
C HIS A 89 7.87 11.22 -19.16
N LEU A 90 7.37 10.02 -18.76
CA LEU A 90 6.55 9.86 -17.54
C LEU A 90 7.39 9.70 -16.27
N ASN A 91 8.70 9.41 -16.40
CA ASN A 91 9.64 9.24 -15.28
C ASN A 91 9.13 8.23 -14.22
N LEU A 92 8.70 7.05 -14.68
CA LEU A 92 8.06 6.01 -13.86
C LEU A 92 9.02 4.93 -13.34
N ASP A 93 10.33 5.03 -13.57
CA ASP A 93 11.30 3.97 -13.24
C ASP A 93 11.21 3.48 -11.80
N ASN A 94 11.12 4.39 -10.84
CA ASN A 94 10.98 4.06 -9.42
C ASN A 94 9.65 3.36 -9.11
N VAL A 95 8.57 3.78 -9.78
CA VAL A 95 7.23 3.19 -9.61
C VAL A 95 7.21 1.77 -10.16
N VAL A 96 7.79 1.55 -11.34
CA VAL A 96 7.95 0.23 -11.98
C VAL A 96 8.80 -0.69 -11.10
N ALA A 97 9.87 -0.18 -10.49
CA ALA A 97 10.68 -0.94 -9.55
C ALA A 97 9.85 -1.38 -8.33
N ASN A 98 8.98 -0.52 -7.79
CA ASN A 98 8.11 -0.86 -6.67
C ASN A 98 7.06 -1.92 -7.05
N VAL A 99 6.46 -1.84 -8.25
CA VAL A 99 5.56 -2.89 -8.77
C VAL A 99 6.31 -4.22 -8.92
N THR A 100 7.54 -4.17 -9.45
CA THR A 100 8.39 -5.36 -9.58
C THR A 100 8.67 -6.01 -8.22
N ASN A 101 8.99 -5.21 -7.20
CA ASN A 101 9.21 -5.71 -5.84
C ASN A 101 7.92 -6.28 -5.24
N PHE A 102 6.77 -5.62 -5.44
CA PHE A 102 5.48 -6.14 -5.01
C PHE A 102 5.20 -7.54 -5.58
N ILE A 103 5.52 -7.78 -6.87
CA ILE A 103 5.39 -9.11 -7.50
C ILE A 103 6.37 -10.11 -6.89
N LYS A 104 7.65 -9.74 -6.73
CA LYS A 104 8.68 -10.61 -6.13
C LYS A 104 8.32 -11.06 -4.73
N ASP A 105 7.65 -10.21 -3.98
CA ASP A 105 7.14 -10.50 -2.64
C ASP A 105 5.81 -11.28 -2.64
N GLY A 106 5.38 -11.79 -3.79
CA GLY A 106 4.17 -12.61 -3.95
C GLY A 106 2.88 -11.82 -4.15
N GLY A 107 2.96 -10.52 -4.44
CA GLY A 107 1.82 -9.70 -4.85
C GLY A 107 1.32 -10.07 -6.24
N LYS A 108 0.02 -9.90 -6.47
CA LYS A 108 -0.60 -10.16 -7.77
C LYS A 108 -0.79 -8.87 -8.54
N VAL A 109 -0.34 -8.85 -9.79
CA VAL A 109 -0.51 -7.71 -10.70
C VAL A 109 -1.18 -8.20 -11.98
N VAL A 110 -2.26 -7.54 -12.36
CA VAL A 110 -2.98 -7.78 -13.61
C VAL A 110 -2.94 -6.51 -14.44
N VAL A 111 -2.49 -6.62 -15.68
CA VAL A 111 -2.38 -5.50 -16.64
C VAL A 111 -3.47 -5.68 -17.69
N CYS A 112 -4.30 -4.65 -17.88
CA CYS A 112 -5.37 -4.68 -18.89
C CYS A 112 -4.81 -4.86 -20.30
N GLY A 113 -5.11 -5.99 -20.95
CA GLY A 113 -4.55 -6.31 -22.27
C GLY A 113 -4.92 -5.30 -23.36
N VAL A 114 -6.20 -4.91 -23.44
CA VAL A 114 -6.64 -3.90 -24.43
C VAL A 114 -6.01 -2.54 -24.15
N CYS A 115 -5.90 -2.14 -22.88
CA CYS A 115 -5.25 -0.87 -22.52
C CYS A 115 -3.75 -0.87 -22.86
N LEU A 116 -3.11 -2.05 -22.75
CA LEU A 116 -1.71 -2.25 -23.10
C LEU A 116 -1.50 -1.97 -24.61
N GLU A 117 -2.32 -2.59 -25.47
CA GLU A 117 -2.29 -2.40 -26.93
C GLU A 117 -2.54 -0.93 -27.31
N VAL A 118 -3.55 -0.29 -26.71
CA VAL A 118 -3.86 1.13 -26.95
C VAL A 118 -2.70 2.04 -26.55
N ALA A 119 -1.96 1.68 -25.50
CA ALA A 119 -0.77 2.41 -25.07
C ALA A 119 0.48 2.11 -25.95
N GLY A 120 0.36 1.23 -26.96
CA GLY A 120 1.44 0.90 -27.89
C GLY A 120 2.44 -0.13 -27.39
N PHE A 121 2.05 -0.94 -26.39
CA PHE A 121 2.87 -2.02 -25.85
C PHE A 121 2.41 -3.39 -26.34
N GLU A 122 3.35 -4.32 -26.39
CA GLU A 122 3.12 -5.72 -26.71
C GLU A 122 3.00 -6.57 -25.41
N PRO A 123 2.39 -7.77 -25.49
CA PRO A 123 2.27 -8.68 -24.34
C PRO A 123 3.60 -8.98 -23.64
N ASN A 124 4.71 -8.99 -24.38
CA ASN A 124 6.05 -9.28 -23.84
C ASN A 124 6.68 -8.08 -23.09
N ASP A 125 6.08 -6.90 -23.17
CA ASP A 125 6.59 -5.69 -22.50
C ASP A 125 6.23 -5.64 -21.02
N ILE A 126 5.27 -6.45 -20.56
CA ILE A 126 4.87 -6.43 -19.15
C ILE A 126 6.00 -6.90 -18.23
N ILE A 127 5.98 -6.44 -17.00
CA ILE A 127 6.90 -6.86 -15.94
C ILE A 127 6.76 -8.37 -15.72
N GLU A 128 7.89 -9.05 -15.52
CA GLU A 128 7.90 -10.48 -15.24
C GLU A 128 7.06 -10.82 -14.00
N GLY A 129 6.20 -11.83 -14.12
CA GLY A 129 5.25 -12.24 -13.08
C GLY A 129 3.94 -11.46 -13.07
N ALA A 130 3.78 -10.39 -13.85
CA ALA A 130 2.48 -9.78 -14.10
C ALA A 130 1.63 -10.65 -15.05
N ILE A 131 0.31 -10.53 -14.95
CA ILE A 131 -0.67 -11.30 -15.72
C ILE A 131 -1.41 -10.34 -16.65
N ILE A 132 -1.59 -10.74 -17.91
CA ILE A 132 -2.45 -9.99 -18.84
C ILE A 132 -3.92 -10.23 -18.49
N GLY A 133 -4.63 -9.15 -18.20
CA GLY A 133 -6.06 -9.15 -17.98
C GLY A 133 -6.81 -9.33 -19.30
N THR A 134 -7.66 -10.36 -19.33
CA THR A 134 -8.53 -10.67 -20.47
C THR A 134 -9.99 -10.48 -20.08
N ALA A 135 -10.90 -10.59 -21.06
CA ALA A 135 -12.33 -10.60 -20.83
C ALA A 135 -12.80 -11.72 -19.87
N GLU A 136 -11.98 -12.76 -19.69
CA GLU A 136 -12.29 -13.87 -18.76
C GLU A 136 -11.69 -13.65 -17.36
N ILE A 137 -10.51 -13.02 -17.28
CA ILE A 137 -9.76 -12.84 -16.02
C ILE A 137 -10.26 -11.63 -15.26
N THR A 138 -10.37 -10.48 -15.93
CA THR A 138 -10.67 -9.20 -15.30
C THR A 138 -12.00 -9.19 -14.52
N PRO A 139 -13.12 -9.71 -15.05
CA PRO A 139 -14.38 -9.74 -14.30
C PRO A 139 -14.32 -10.56 -13.02
N LYS A 140 -13.50 -11.62 -12.99
CA LYS A 140 -13.34 -12.48 -11.82
C LYS A 140 -12.68 -11.74 -10.64
N LEU A 141 -11.86 -10.72 -10.92
CA LEU A 141 -11.23 -9.90 -9.88
C LEU A 141 -12.26 -9.12 -9.07
N PHE A 142 -13.38 -8.76 -9.67
CA PHE A 142 -14.42 -7.95 -9.02
C PHE A 142 -15.45 -8.79 -8.24
N THR A 143 -15.42 -10.12 -8.39
CA THR A 143 -16.36 -11.01 -7.72
C THR A 143 -16.02 -11.13 -6.24
N ASN A 144 -16.97 -10.72 -5.38
CA ASN A 144 -16.80 -10.70 -3.92
C ASN A 144 -15.54 -9.96 -3.44
N ALA A 145 -15.12 -8.93 -4.16
CA ALA A 145 -13.94 -8.15 -3.84
C ALA A 145 -14.31 -6.74 -3.34
N THR A 146 -13.44 -6.16 -2.53
CA THR A 146 -13.44 -4.72 -2.27
C THR A 146 -12.57 -4.06 -3.33
N VAL A 147 -13.15 -3.14 -4.11
CA VAL A 147 -12.42 -2.43 -5.17
C VAL A 147 -12.16 -1.00 -4.75
N VAL A 148 -10.91 -0.57 -4.85
CA VAL A 148 -10.46 0.80 -4.58
C VAL A 148 -9.84 1.32 -5.87
N THR A 149 -10.40 2.39 -6.44
CA THR A 149 -9.96 2.96 -7.73
C THR A 149 -9.23 4.29 -7.53
N TYR A 150 -8.11 4.44 -8.24
CA TYR A 150 -7.25 5.63 -8.24
C TYR A 150 -6.98 6.13 -9.66
#